data_6fb915619782323f920715d5283a4e01
#
_entry.id   6fb915619782323f920715d5283a4e01
#
_cell.length_a   1.000
_cell.length_b   1.000
_cell.length_c   1.000
_cell.angle_alpha   90.00
_cell.angle_beta   90.00
_cell.angle_gamma   90.00
#
_symmetry.space_group_name_H-M   'P 1'
#
loop_
_entity.id
_entity.type
_entity.pdbx_description
1 polymer ?
#
loop_
_entity_poly.entity_id
_entity_poly.type
_entity_poly.pdbx_seq_one_letter_code
_entity_poly.pdbx_strand_id
1 'polypeptide(L)'
;MPSKSAHRFMFSLALLLLAMGSLMSDAIAQGLRSPEVHTDGRVTLRLRAEKADEVDVSIGGKKVPMTKNDKGIWEGTSEPLLPQIYDYSFKVDGTTMIDPSNRLVKKWLTLASMVEIPGTPPRLTEFTDVPHGVVQRLIYQSMSVGHARPVIVYTPPGYESTSDIKYPLVLLLHGYGDDETAWTDVGRAHLIADNLIATGKIEPAVIVMPYGHPVPIEFGERPDNYFGRNNDLYEQDITKDLLPFVEQKFHIRSDAAGRSIVGLSMGGGHALDTGLKNIDKFSSIGAFSAATPQLTVEELMKQYPSLSGSEPAANSLKHLWIPIGDKDFLLERNDKFVEQLKTAGVEHEYLKTEGGHEWKLWRDYLPQFLENVAGK
;
A
#
# COMPACT_ATOMS: atom_id res chain seq x y z
N MET A 1 61.27 -24.36 38.29
CA MET A 1 61.03 -23.86 36.93
C MET A 1 60.06 -24.83 36.25
N PRO A 2 58.85 -24.48 35.93
CA PRO A 2 57.93 -25.38 35.21
C PRO A 2 58.33 -25.45 33.74
N SER A 3 58.28 -26.62 33.16
CA SER A 3 58.77 -26.97 31.85
C SER A 3 58.01 -26.28 30.72
N LYS A 4 58.73 -25.79 29.73
CA LYS A 4 58.19 -25.12 28.50
C LYS A 4 57.20 -26.03 27.69
N SER A 5 57.06 -27.28 28.01
CA SER A 5 56.17 -28.25 27.36
C SER A 5 54.72 -28.12 27.82
N ALA A 6 54.46 -27.74 29.06
CA ALA A 6 53.10 -27.58 29.58
C ALA A 6 52.36 -26.37 29.01
N HIS A 7 53.08 -25.29 28.71
CA HIS A 7 52.47 -24.09 28.12
C HIS A 7 52.05 -24.27 26.64
N ARG A 8 52.77 -25.10 25.88
CA ARG A 8 52.37 -25.38 24.47
C ARG A 8 51.11 -26.26 24.38
N PHE A 9 50.94 -27.20 25.33
CA PHE A 9 49.76 -28.07 25.35
C PHE A 9 48.47 -27.30 25.75
N MET A 10 48.57 -26.37 26.70
CA MET A 10 47.42 -25.56 27.11
C MET A 10 47.00 -24.54 26.03
N PHE A 11 47.95 -23.99 25.27
CA PHE A 11 47.63 -23.06 24.18
C PHE A 11 46.98 -23.78 23.00
N SER A 12 47.40 -25.01 22.66
CA SER A 12 46.78 -25.80 21.59
C SER A 12 45.39 -26.28 21.95
N LEU A 13 45.12 -26.62 23.22
CA LEU A 13 43.80 -27.02 23.67
C LEU A 13 42.82 -25.84 23.73
N ALA A 14 43.30 -24.66 24.13
CA ALA A 14 42.48 -23.44 24.14
C ALA A 14 42.09 -22.96 22.72
N LEU A 15 42.98 -23.11 21.73
CA LEU A 15 42.67 -22.79 20.33
C LEU A 15 41.70 -23.80 19.71
N LEU A 16 41.78 -25.09 20.07
CA LEU A 16 40.80 -26.08 19.58
C LEU A 16 39.40 -25.86 20.19
N LEU A 17 39.31 -25.46 21.46
CA LEU A 17 38.05 -25.17 22.14
C LEU A 17 37.41 -23.86 21.60
N LEU A 18 38.21 -22.83 21.23
CA LEU A 18 37.73 -21.63 20.59
C LEU A 18 37.27 -21.90 19.14
N ALA A 19 37.95 -22.76 18.40
CA ALA A 19 37.54 -23.14 17.04
C ALA A 19 36.28 -24.00 17.02
N MET A 20 36.09 -24.92 18.02
CA MET A 20 34.83 -25.65 18.17
C MET A 20 33.67 -24.80 18.68
N GLY A 21 33.94 -23.79 19.52
CA GLY A 21 32.94 -22.84 20.00
C GLY A 21 32.39 -21.93 18.87
N SER A 22 33.25 -21.50 17.94
CA SER A 22 32.81 -20.70 16.78
C SER A 22 32.01 -21.51 15.73
N LEU A 23 32.37 -22.79 15.54
CA LEU A 23 31.62 -23.70 14.65
C LEU A 23 30.28 -24.13 15.23
N MET A 24 30.12 -24.19 16.55
CA MET A 24 28.84 -24.46 17.20
C MET A 24 27.95 -23.21 17.30
N SER A 25 28.51 -21.99 17.34
CA SER A 25 27.75 -20.73 17.36
C SER A 25 26.99 -20.48 16.05
N ASP A 26 27.59 -20.83 14.92
CA ASP A 26 26.94 -20.66 13.61
C ASP A 26 25.84 -21.73 13.36
N ALA A 27 25.91 -22.88 14.01
CA ALA A 27 24.89 -23.92 13.84
C ALA A 27 23.62 -23.70 14.68
N ILE A 28 23.66 -22.85 15.72
CA ILE A 28 22.53 -22.63 16.64
C ILE A 28 21.69 -21.39 16.19
N ALA A 29 22.22 -20.52 15.32
CA ALA A 29 21.59 -19.26 14.93
C ALA A 29 20.91 -19.27 13.55
N GLN A 30 20.97 -20.36 12.79
CA GLN A 30 20.21 -20.43 11.54
C GLN A 30 18.77 -20.85 11.82
N GLY A 31 17.93 -19.87 12.22
CA GLY A 31 16.49 -20.01 12.12
C GLY A 31 16.08 -20.38 10.69
N LEU A 32 14.94 -21.02 10.55
CA LEU A 32 14.38 -21.37 9.24
C LEU A 32 14.22 -20.07 8.40
N ARG A 33 15.01 -19.93 7.32
CA ARG A 33 14.93 -18.77 6.44
C ARG A 33 13.84 -19.01 5.40
N SER A 34 12.77 -18.22 5.48
CA SER A 34 11.67 -18.20 4.53
C SER A 34 11.04 -16.79 4.53
N PRO A 35 10.78 -16.19 3.38
CA PRO A 35 11.24 -16.58 2.04
C PRO A 35 12.75 -16.32 1.85
N GLU A 36 13.38 -17.04 0.93
CA GLU A 36 14.74 -16.78 0.48
C GLU A 36 14.71 -16.43 -1.01
N VAL A 37 15.03 -15.17 -1.34
CA VAL A 37 15.07 -14.65 -2.71
C VAL A 37 16.46 -14.89 -3.30
N HIS A 38 16.50 -15.50 -4.49
CA HIS A 38 17.73 -15.76 -5.23
C HIS A 38 17.98 -14.66 -6.28
N THR A 39 19.23 -14.52 -6.69
CA THR A 39 19.67 -13.51 -7.67
C THR A 39 19.05 -13.67 -9.06
N ASP A 40 18.56 -14.86 -9.39
CA ASP A 40 17.84 -15.17 -10.64
C ASP A 40 16.31 -14.98 -10.53
N GLY A 41 15.82 -14.42 -9.44
CA GLY A 41 14.41 -14.17 -9.20
C GLY A 41 13.61 -15.37 -8.69
N ARG A 42 14.23 -16.54 -8.46
CA ARG A 42 13.57 -17.66 -7.79
C ARG A 42 13.38 -17.36 -6.29
N VAL A 43 12.37 -17.97 -5.69
CA VAL A 43 12.09 -17.86 -4.26
C VAL A 43 12.01 -19.24 -3.66
N THR A 44 12.84 -19.51 -2.65
CA THR A 44 12.72 -20.72 -1.82
C THR A 44 11.87 -20.42 -0.60
N LEU A 45 10.81 -21.20 -0.44
CA LEU A 45 9.86 -21.12 0.67
C LEU A 45 10.03 -22.36 1.56
N ARG A 46 10.02 -22.14 2.88
CA ARG A 46 10.21 -23.21 3.87
C ARG A 46 9.21 -23.11 5.00
N LEU A 47 8.66 -24.24 5.40
CA LEU A 47 7.74 -24.33 6.54
C LEU A 47 8.07 -25.56 7.40
N ARG A 48 8.21 -25.36 8.71
CA ARG A 48 8.27 -26.49 9.65
C ARG A 48 6.86 -26.97 9.96
N ALA A 49 6.51 -28.16 9.48
CA ALA A 49 5.22 -28.80 9.72
C ALA A 49 5.42 -30.33 9.79
N GLU A 50 5.97 -30.80 10.92
CA GLU A 50 6.41 -32.20 11.11
C GLU A 50 5.27 -33.18 10.96
N LYS A 51 4.05 -32.81 11.42
CA LYS A 51 2.87 -33.68 11.45
C LYS A 51 1.97 -33.50 10.23
N ALA A 52 2.25 -32.53 9.35
CA ALA A 52 1.43 -32.30 8.17
C ALA A 52 1.60 -33.43 7.15
N ASP A 53 0.50 -33.85 6.58
CA ASP A 53 0.46 -34.82 5.47
C ASP A 53 0.68 -34.10 4.12
N GLU A 54 0.20 -32.86 3.97
CA GLU A 54 0.33 -32.08 2.75
C GLU A 54 0.62 -30.60 3.07
N VAL A 55 1.52 -29.99 2.32
CA VAL A 55 1.77 -28.54 2.32
C VAL A 55 1.79 -28.05 0.89
N ASP A 56 0.87 -27.11 0.57
CA ASP A 56 0.82 -26.40 -0.68
C ASP A 56 1.20 -24.94 -0.50
N VAL A 57 1.80 -24.35 -1.53
CA VAL A 57 2.03 -22.91 -1.64
C VAL A 57 1.96 -22.48 -3.10
N SER A 58 1.45 -21.28 -3.34
CA SER A 58 1.46 -20.65 -4.67
C SER A 58 1.99 -19.23 -4.56
N ILE A 59 2.78 -18.81 -5.55
CA ILE A 59 3.33 -17.47 -5.66
C ILE A 59 3.28 -17.03 -7.12
N GLY A 60 2.88 -15.78 -7.38
CA GLY A 60 2.73 -15.29 -8.75
C GLY A 60 1.72 -16.09 -9.57
N GLY A 61 0.69 -16.66 -8.96
CA GLY A 61 -0.34 -17.47 -9.59
C GLY A 61 0.11 -18.90 -9.96
N LYS A 62 1.34 -19.33 -9.59
CA LYS A 62 1.88 -20.65 -9.88
C LYS A 62 2.09 -21.46 -8.59
N LYS A 63 1.70 -22.73 -8.61
CA LYS A 63 1.97 -23.67 -7.53
C LYS A 63 3.47 -23.96 -7.46
N VAL A 64 4.03 -23.93 -6.24
CA VAL A 64 5.40 -24.33 -5.94
C VAL A 64 5.37 -25.72 -5.31
N PRO A 65 5.95 -26.75 -5.97
CA PRO A 65 6.02 -28.09 -5.40
C PRO A 65 6.81 -28.10 -4.10
N MET A 66 6.22 -28.67 -3.03
CA MET A 66 6.85 -28.78 -1.72
C MET A 66 7.30 -30.21 -1.43
N THR A 67 8.48 -30.38 -0.86
CA THR A 67 9.02 -31.65 -0.39
C THR A 67 9.36 -31.59 1.08
N LYS A 68 9.01 -32.65 1.83
CA LYS A 68 9.29 -32.77 3.27
C LYS A 68 10.61 -33.50 3.49
N ASN A 69 11.49 -32.93 4.31
CA ASN A 69 12.72 -33.61 4.72
C ASN A 69 12.55 -34.35 6.05
N ASP A 70 13.59 -35.10 6.45
CA ASP A 70 13.60 -35.93 7.69
C ASP A 70 13.44 -35.13 8.99
N LYS A 71 13.61 -33.79 8.94
CA LYS A 71 13.42 -32.86 10.06
C LYS A 71 12.00 -32.23 10.08
N GLY A 72 11.10 -32.72 9.25
CA GLY A 72 9.74 -32.20 9.16
C GLY A 72 9.64 -30.80 8.56
N ILE A 73 10.66 -30.36 7.82
CA ILE A 73 10.67 -29.11 7.09
C ILE A 73 10.22 -29.37 5.67
N TRP A 74 9.20 -28.67 5.23
CA TRP A 74 8.74 -28.59 3.86
C TRP A 74 9.50 -27.48 3.15
N GLU A 75 10.03 -27.77 1.96
CA GLU A 75 10.79 -26.82 1.13
C GLU A 75 10.34 -26.90 -0.32
N GLY A 76 10.24 -25.76 -0.98
CA GLY A 76 9.97 -25.65 -2.40
C GLY A 76 10.57 -24.36 -2.96
N THR A 77 10.99 -24.41 -4.23
CA THR A 77 11.55 -23.26 -4.94
C THR A 77 10.71 -22.96 -6.16
N SER A 78 10.33 -21.69 -6.32
CA SER A 78 9.55 -21.21 -7.46
C SER A 78 10.36 -21.20 -8.76
N GLU A 79 9.68 -21.11 -9.90
CA GLU A 79 10.28 -20.60 -11.13
C GLU A 79 10.72 -19.15 -10.93
N PRO A 80 11.62 -18.60 -11.79
CA PRO A 80 11.99 -17.19 -11.73
C PRO A 80 10.77 -16.26 -11.84
N LEU A 81 10.70 -15.28 -10.94
CA LEU A 81 9.66 -14.27 -10.89
C LEU A 81 10.20 -12.92 -11.37
N LEU A 82 9.35 -12.11 -11.97
CA LEU A 82 9.70 -10.76 -12.37
C LEU A 82 9.83 -9.84 -11.14
N PRO A 83 10.64 -8.77 -11.22
CA PRO A 83 10.78 -7.79 -10.15
C PRO A 83 9.45 -7.15 -9.77
N GLN A 84 8.93 -7.50 -8.60
CA GLN A 84 7.75 -6.88 -7.93
C GLN A 84 7.52 -7.49 -6.53
N ILE A 85 6.47 -7.05 -5.85
CA ILE A 85 6.01 -7.62 -4.59
C ILE A 85 4.89 -8.62 -4.87
N TYR A 86 5.08 -9.85 -4.42
CA TYR A 86 4.12 -10.94 -4.52
C TYR A 86 3.56 -11.29 -3.14
N ASP A 87 2.30 -11.66 -3.07
CA ASP A 87 1.71 -12.30 -1.90
C ASP A 87 1.68 -13.82 -2.06
N TYR A 88 1.75 -14.53 -0.93
CA TYR A 88 1.67 -15.98 -0.84
C TYR A 88 1.15 -16.43 0.53
N SER A 89 0.60 -17.63 0.59
CA SER A 89 0.20 -18.29 1.83
C SER A 89 0.46 -19.78 1.70
N PHE A 90 0.82 -20.42 2.82
CA PHE A 90 0.86 -21.89 2.90
C PHE A 90 -0.55 -22.41 3.12
N LYS A 91 -0.83 -23.59 2.54
CA LYS A 91 -2.00 -24.39 2.83
C LYS A 91 -1.54 -25.70 3.42
N VAL A 92 -1.75 -25.90 4.72
CA VAL A 92 -1.32 -27.07 5.50
C VAL A 92 -2.53 -27.92 5.81
N ASP A 93 -2.61 -29.13 5.26
CA ASP A 93 -3.75 -30.05 5.42
C ASP A 93 -5.11 -29.34 5.23
N GLY A 94 -5.18 -28.49 4.19
CA GLY A 94 -6.38 -27.71 3.87
C GLY A 94 -6.51 -26.36 4.59
N THR A 95 -5.76 -26.07 5.66
CA THR A 95 -5.81 -24.82 6.40
C THR A 95 -4.82 -23.80 5.85
N THR A 96 -5.33 -22.61 5.48
CA THR A 96 -4.47 -21.50 5.01
C THR A 96 -3.82 -20.76 6.16
N MET A 97 -2.50 -20.50 6.06
CA MET A 97 -1.74 -19.74 7.04
C MET A 97 -0.65 -18.87 6.38
N ILE A 98 -0.27 -17.81 7.07
CA ILE A 98 0.89 -17.00 6.69
C ILE A 98 2.18 -17.77 6.98
N ASP A 99 3.28 -17.34 6.37
CA ASP A 99 4.63 -17.83 6.70
C ASP A 99 5.06 -17.27 8.07
N PRO A 100 5.24 -18.14 9.10
CA PRO A 100 5.61 -17.67 10.44
C PRO A 100 7.05 -17.15 10.53
N SER A 101 7.87 -17.40 9.51
CA SER A 101 9.25 -16.90 9.41
C SER A 101 9.34 -15.54 8.72
N ASN A 102 8.24 -15.06 8.13
CA ASN A 102 8.19 -13.81 7.38
C ASN A 102 7.41 -12.73 8.14
N ARG A 103 8.03 -11.55 8.29
CA ARG A 103 7.39 -10.39 8.93
C ARG A 103 6.58 -9.52 7.98
N LEU A 104 6.78 -9.67 6.66
CA LEU A 104 6.04 -8.92 5.66
C LEU A 104 4.68 -9.58 5.45
N VAL A 105 3.64 -8.93 5.94
CA VAL A 105 2.26 -9.43 5.90
C VAL A 105 1.35 -8.38 5.28
N LYS A 106 0.63 -8.80 4.25
CA LYS A 106 -0.50 -8.06 3.69
C LYS A 106 -1.72 -8.32 4.59
N LYS A 107 -2.31 -7.26 5.07
CA LYS A 107 -3.58 -7.28 5.79
C LYS A 107 -4.68 -6.91 4.79
N TRP A 108 -5.64 -7.79 4.72
CA TRP A 108 -6.88 -7.60 3.98
C TRP A 108 -7.95 -8.32 4.80
N LEU A 109 -9.11 -8.66 4.26
CA LEU A 109 -10.09 -9.51 4.97
C LEU A 109 -9.45 -10.82 5.50
N THR A 110 -8.39 -11.27 4.84
CA THR A 110 -7.51 -12.38 5.27
C THR A 110 -6.06 -11.92 5.29
N LEU A 111 -5.18 -12.68 5.92
CA LEU A 111 -3.75 -12.40 5.94
C LEU A 111 -3.01 -13.18 4.85
N ALA A 112 -2.02 -12.56 4.23
CA ALA A 112 -1.07 -13.21 3.33
C ALA A 112 0.36 -12.73 3.63
N SER A 113 1.35 -13.59 3.46
CA SER A 113 2.75 -13.18 3.48
C SER A 113 3.13 -12.51 2.18
N MET A 114 4.14 -11.63 2.21
CA MET A 114 4.64 -10.96 1.02
C MET A 114 6.12 -11.22 0.83
N VAL A 115 6.56 -11.24 -0.42
CA VAL A 115 7.97 -11.27 -0.79
C VAL A 115 8.24 -10.26 -1.91
N GLU A 116 9.33 -9.52 -1.79
CA GLU A 116 9.77 -8.56 -2.79
C GLU A 116 10.90 -9.16 -3.63
N ILE A 117 10.72 -9.17 -4.95
CA ILE A 117 11.74 -9.52 -5.93
C ILE A 117 12.34 -8.21 -6.42
N PRO A 118 13.62 -7.93 -6.12
CA PRO A 118 14.24 -6.65 -6.47
C PRO A 118 14.44 -6.49 -7.97
N GLY A 119 14.39 -5.24 -8.43
CA GLY A 119 14.66 -4.87 -9.81
C GLY A 119 16.13 -4.47 -10.07
N THR A 120 16.52 -4.46 -11.34
CA THR A 120 17.80 -3.89 -11.78
C THR A 120 17.53 -3.05 -13.03
N PRO A 121 17.49 -1.71 -12.93
CA PRO A 121 17.68 -0.88 -11.73
C PRO A 121 16.57 -1.08 -10.69
N PRO A 122 16.77 -0.62 -9.43
CA PRO A 122 15.75 -0.70 -8.39
C PRO A 122 14.45 -0.01 -8.80
N ARG A 123 13.32 -0.57 -8.41
CA ARG A 123 12.00 0.01 -8.63
C ARG A 123 11.74 1.15 -7.63
N LEU A 124 10.81 2.04 -7.93
CA LEU A 124 10.41 3.11 -7.01
C LEU A 124 9.85 2.60 -5.68
N THR A 125 9.36 1.36 -5.63
CA THR A 125 8.85 0.70 -4.42
C THR A 125 9.94 0.16 -3.51
N GLU A 126 11.20 0.08 -3.98
CA GLU A 126 12.31 -0.49 -3.24
C GLU A 126 13.00 0.57 -2.35
N PHE A 127 13.54 0.10 -1.23
CA PHE A 127 14.39 0.92 -0.39
C PHE A 127 15.73 1.16 -1.12
N THR A 128 16.08 2.43 -1.33
CA THR A 128 17.33 2.87 -1.99
C THR A 128 18.11 3.80 -1.07
N ASP A 129 19.36 4.07 -1.37
CA ASP A 129 20.22 4.96 -0.57
C ASP A 129 19.95 6.44 -0.91
N VAL A 130 18.78 6.93 -0.51
CA VAL A 130 18.34 8.33 -0.64
C VAL A 130 17.85 8.84 0.70
N PRO A 131 17.70 10.15 0.91
CA PRO A 131 17.03 10.69 2.10
C PRO A 131 15.61 10.16 2.20
N HIS A 132 15.22 9.67 3.39
CA HIS A 132 13.90 9.12 3.65
C HIS A 132 13.06 10.04 4.53
N GLY A 133 11.76 10.07 4.25
CA GLY A 133 10.76 10.72 5.08
C GLY A 133 10.40 9.91 6.33
N VAL A 134 9.45 10.42 7.09
CA VAL A 134 8.99 9.78 8.34
C VAL A 134 7.55 9.31 8.18
N VAL A 135 7.29 8.04 8.49
CA VAL A 135 5.94 7.47 8.57
C VAL A 135 5.49 7.48 10.02
N GLN A 136 4.38 8.14 10.31
CA GLN A 136 3.79 8.26 11.64
C GLN A 136 2.42 7.62 11.67
N ARG A 137 2.13 6.80 12.68
CA ARG A 137 0.78 6.32 12.97
C ARG A 137 0.16 7.17 14.06
N LEU A 138 -0.94 7.83 13.75
CA LEU A 138 -1.65 8.72 14.65
C LEU A 138 -3.08 8.25 14.86
N ILE A 139 -3.73 8.81 15.88
CA ILE A 139 -5.15 8.59 16.18
C ILE A 139 -5.77 9.98 16.33
N TYR A 140 -6.91 10.21 15.70
CA TYR A 140 -7.71 11.40 15.86
C TYR A 140 -9.13 11.03 16.30
N GLN A 141 -9.81 11.98 16.96
CA GLN A 141 -11.21 11.82 17.32
C GLN A 141 -12.07 12.27 16.15
N SER A 142 -12.84 11.35 15.57
CA SER A 142 -13.86 11.67 14.60
C SER A 142 -15.19 11.90 15.30
N MET A 143 -15.70 13.11 15.17
CA MET A 143 -17.04 13.45 15.68
C MET A 143 -18.13 12.93 14.72
N SER A 144 -17.85 12.93 13.44
CA SER A 144 -18.74 12.43 12.38
C SER A 144 -19.02 10.92 12.52
N VAL A 145 -18.01 10.13 12.89
CA VAL A 145 -18.12 8.69 13.06
C VAL A 145 -18.44 8.30 14.51
N GLY A 146 -18.13 9.16 15.47
CA GLY A 146 -18.42 8.98 16.89
C GLY A 146 -17.35 8.24 17.70
N HIS A 147 -16.18 7.93 17.09
CA HIS A 147 -15.06 7.26 17.80
C HIS A 147 -13.70 7.68 17.25
N ALA A 148 -12.65 7.30 17.98
CA ALA A 148 -11.27 7.52 17.56
C ALA A 148 -10.92 6.68 16.32
N ARG A 149 -10.21 7.29 15.36
CA ARG A 149 -9.83 6.66 14.10
C ARG A 149 -8.32 6.73 13.87
N PRO A 150 -7.70 5.65 13.34
CA PRO A 150 -6.29 5.67 13.00
C PRO A 150 -6.06 6.35 11.64
N VAL A 151 -4.86 6.93 11.52
CA VAL A 151 -4.36 7.51 10.27
C VAL A 151 -2.84 7.35 10.20
N ILE A 152 -2.32 7.01 9.03
CA ILE A 152 -0.89 7.07 8.75
C ILE A 152 -0.59 8.39 8.05
N VAL A 153 0.48 9.06 8.48
CA VAL A 153 0.97 10.28 7.85
C VAL A 153 2.44 10.09 7.49
N TYR A 154 2.76 10.29 6.22
CA TYR A 154 4.12 10.42 5.75
C TYR A 154 4.48 11.89 5.62
N THR A 155 5.60 12.29 6.20
CA THR A 155 6.23 13.59 6.02
C THR A 155 7.53 13.42 5.21
N PRO A 156 7.80 14.27 4.19
CA PRO A 156 8.93 14.09 3.29
C PRO A 156 10.28 14.28 3.96
N PRO A 157 11.40 13.85 3.35
CA PRO A 157 12.74 14.15 3.84
C PRO A 157 12.93 15.65 4.04
N GLY A 158 13.53 16.04 5.17
CA GLY A 158 13.74 17.45 5.51
C GLY A 158 12.48 18.23 5.87
N TYR A 159 11.38 17.54 6.21
CA TYR A 159 10.15 18.19 6.67
C TYR A 159 10.40 19.02 7.95
N GLU A 160 10.04 20.30 7.89
CA GLU A 160 10.13 21.24 9.02
C GLU A 160 8.76 21.86 9.31
N SER A 161 8.24 21.63 10.53
CA SER A 161 6.93 22.15 10.96
C SER A 161 6.91 23.65 11.23
N THR A 162 8.07 24.28 11.30
CA THR A 162 8.25 25.72 11.64
C THR A 162 8.77 26.54 10.45
N SER A 163 8.94 25.92 9.27
CA SER A 163 9.37 26.64 8.07
C SER A 163 8.24 27.49 7.49
N ASP A 164 8.57 28.51 6.68
CA ASP A 164 7.57 29.28 5.94
C ASP A 164 6.96 28.52 4.77
N ILE A 165 7.53 27.35 4.41
CA ILE A 165 7.10 26.51 3.28
C ILE A 165 5.97 25.61 3.74
N LYS A 166 4.79 25.76 3.14
CA LYS A 166 3.66 24.84 3.31
C LYS A 166 3.70 23.74 2.25
N TYR A 167 3.66 22.50 2.71
CA TYR A 167 3.74 21.31 1.84
C TYR A 167 2.40 21.00 1.17
N PRO A 168 2.37 20.58 -0.10
CA PRO A 168 1.18 19.97 -0.69
C PRO A 168 0.69 18.79 0.14
N LEU A 169 -0.64 18.57 0.12
CA LEU A 169 -1.31 17.46 0.79
C LEU A 169 -1.86 16.47 -0.24
N VAL A 170 -1.55 15.19 -0.06
CA VAL A 170 -2.16 14.09 -0.80
C VAL A 170 -2.91 13.19 0.19
N LEU A 171 -4.24 13.12 0.07
CA LEU A 171 -5.03 12.08 0.75
C LEU A 171 -5.00 10.81 -0.11
N LEU A 172 -4.48 9.71 0.44
CA LEU A 172 -4.25 8.45 -0.28
C LEU A 172 -5.06 7.32 0.37
N LEU A 173 -6.09 6.84 -0.33
CA LEU A 173 -7.16 6.04 0.21
C LEU A 173 -7.03 4.57 -0.20
N HIS A 174 -7.15 3.66 0.78
CA HIS A 174 -7.08 2.21 0.57
C HIS A 174 -8.42 1.59 0.09
N GLY A 175 -8.37 0.33 -0.34
CA GLY A 175 -9.52 -0.42 -0.84
C GLY A 175 -10.35 -1.11 0.24
N TYR A 176 -11.43 -1.76 -0.19
CA TYR A 176 -12.28 -2.55 0.70
C TYR A 176 -11.51 -3.69 1.33
N GLY A 177 -11.62 -3.81 2.66
CA GLY A 177 -10.96 -4.88 3.42
C GLY A 177 -9.51 -4.60 3.83
N ASP A 178 -8.90 -3.56 3.29
CA ASP A 178 -7.59 -3.05 3.73
C ASP A 178 -7.71 -2.20 5.00
N ASP A 179 -6.59 -1.74 5.55
CA ASP A 179 -6.50 -0.76 6.64
C ASP A 179 -5.61 0.44 6.27
N GLU A 180 -5.46 1.39 7.19
CA GLU A 180 -4.65 2.61 6.99
C GLU A 180 -3.18 2.32 6.67
N THR A 181 -2.68 1.12 6.94
CA THR A 181 -1.28 0.72 6.66
C THR A 181 -1.08 0.17 5.25
N ALA A 182 -2.16 -0.09 4.50
CA ALA A 182 -2.07 -0.77 3.21
C ALA A 182 -1.15 -0.06 2.21
N TRP A 183 -1.24 1.26 2.11
CA TRP A 183 -0.38 2.02 1.21
C TRP A 183 1.08 2.09 1.65
N THR A 184 1.40 1.94 2.93
CA THR A 184 2.79 1.84 3.39
C THR A 184 3.33 0.41 3.30
N ASP A 185 2.56 -0.57 3.77
CA ASP A 185 3.03 -1.96 3.88
C ASP A 185 3.01 -2.68 2.53
N VAL A 186 1.95 -2.50 1.74
CA VAL A 186 1.76 -3.15 0.44
C VAL A 186 2.08 -2.21 -0.72
N GLY A 187 1.56 -0.99 -0.68
CA GLY A 187 1.71 0.03 -1.74
C GLY A 187 3.08 0.67 -1.81
N ARG A 188 3.84 0.68 -0.69
CA ARG A 188 5.16 1.31 -0.58
C ARG A 188 5.15 2.81 -0.90
N ALA A 189 4.05 3.51 -0.66
CA ALA A 189 3.85 4.91 -1.03
C ALA A 189 4.94 5.85 -0.49
N HIS A 190 5.43 5.60 0.74
CA HIS A 190 6.53 6.36 1.33
C HIS A 190 7.85 6.22 0.57
N LEU A 191 8.21 4.99 0.12
CA LEU A 191 9.42 4.75 -0.67
C LEU A 191 9.28 5.33 -2.09
N ILE A 192 8.09 5.21 -2.68
CA ILE A 192 7.79 5.85 -3.98
C ILE A 192 8.00 7.36 -3.88
N ALA A 193 7.46 8.00 -2.84
CA ALA A 193 7.63 9.44 -2.64
C ALA A 193 9.10 9.82 -2.42
N ASP A 194 9.82 9.10 -1.55
CA ASP A 194 11.24 9.33 -1.29
C ASP A 194 12.08 9.27 -2.59
N ASN A 195 11.89 8.23 -3.39
CA ASN A 195 12.61 8.03 -4.65
C ASN A 195 12.27 9.09 -5.71
N LEU A 196 11.00 9.52 -5.79
CA LEU A 196 10.58 10.59 -6.69
C LEU A 196 11.12 11.96 -6.25
N ILE A 197 11.12 12.27 -4.96
CA ILE A 197 11.71 13.50 -4.41
C ILE A 197 13.21 13.53 -4.66
N ALA A 198 13.93 12.43 -4.38
CA ALA A 198 15.37 12.34 -4.57
C ALA A 198 15.79 12.50 -6.03
N THR A 199 14.96 12.04 -6.98
CA THR A 199 15.19 12.23 -8.42
C THR A 199 14.69 13.57 -8.96
N GLY A 200 14.11 14.42 -8.11
CA GLY A 200 13.60 15.75 -8.48
C GLY A 200 12.34 15.72 -9.36
N LYS A 201 11.62 14.60 -9.43
CA LYS A 201 10.41 14.45 -10.22
C LYS A 201 9.18 15.08 -9.56
N ILE A 202 9.15 15.09 -8.23
CA ILE A 202 8.09 15.74 -7.45
C ILE A 202 8.68 16.70 -6.42
N GLU A 203 7.89 17.68 -6.01
CA GLU A 203 8.16 18.47 -4.81
C GLU A 203 7.85 17.65 -3.55
N PRO A 204 8.52 17.94 -2.41
CA PRO A 204 8.18 17.35 -1.13
C PRO A 204 6.71 17.57 -0.78
N ALA A 205 5.98 16.49 -0.49
CA ALA A 205 4.55 16.51 -0.14
C ALA A 205 4.26 15.68 1.11
N VAL A 206 3.25 16.06 1.87
CA VAL A 206 2.71 15.27 2.98
C VAL A 206 1.64 14.33 2.43
N ILE A 207 1.75 13.02 2.73
CA ILE A 207 0.76 12.02 2.32
C ILE A 207 0.02 11.52 3.56
N VAL A 208 -1.30 11.58 3.53
CA VAL A 208 -2.19 11.17 4.63
C VAL A 208 -3.03 9.98 4.18
N MET A 209 -2.94 8.89 4.92
CA MET A 209 -3.57 7.60 4.62
C MET A 209 -4.52 7.22 5.76
N PRO A 210 -5.79 7.65 5.71
CA PRO A 210 -6.78 7.35 6.75
C PRO A 210 -7.39 5.96 6.59
N TYR A 211 -7.94 5.42 7.67
CA TYR A 211 -8.75 4.21 7.64
C TYR A 211 -10.08 4.46 6.91
N GLY A 212 -10.39 3.66 5.89
CA GLY A 212 -11.48 3.87 4.93
C GLY A 212 -12.86 3.31 5.33
N HIS A 213 -13.01 2.70 6.51
CA HIS A 213 -14.25 2.07 6.94
C HIS A 213 -14.86 2.77 8.18
N PRO A 214 -15.62 3.87 8.02
CA PRO A 214 -16.39 4.46 9.12
C PRO A 214 -17.54 3.56 9.55
N VAL A 215 -18.14 2.79 8.63
CA VAL A 215 -19.06 1.72 8.94
C VAL A 215 -18.28 0.42 9.07
N PRO A 216 -18.40 -0.34 10.17
CA PRO A 216 -17.67 -1.59 10.36
C PRO A 216 -17.88 -2.58 9.21
N ILE A 217 -16.84 -3.34 8.86
CA ILE A 217 -16.95 -4.45 7.92
C ILE A 217 -17.62 -5.60 8.67
N GLU A 218 -18.79 -6.01 8.20
CA GLU A 218 -19.50 -7.16 8.72
C GLU A 218 -19.31 -8.36 7.80
N PHE A 219 -19.02 -9.52 8.39
CA PHE A 219 -18.97 -10.80 7.67
C PHE A 219 -20.40 -11.36 7.62
N GLY A 220 -20.91 -11.58 6.42
CA GLY A 220 -22.27 -12.09 6.19
C GLY A 220 -23.10 -11.15 5.30
N GLU A 221 -24.39 -11.04 5.59
CA GLU A 221 -25.28 -10.12 4.87
C GLU A 221 -24.92 -8.67 5.22
N ARG A 222 -24.66 -7.86 4.21
CA ARG A 222 -24.40 -6.43 4.39
C ARG A 222 -25.71 -5.71 4.62
N PRO A 223 -25.74 -4.72 5.55
CA PRO A 223 -26.90 -3.86 5.70
C PRO A 223 -27.25 -3.17 4.37
N ASP A 224 -28.53 -2.93 4.14
CA ASP A 224 -28.98 -2.14 3.00
C ASP A 224 -28.26 -0.80 2.95
N ASN A 225 -27.88 -0.41 1.74
CA ASN A 225 -27.13 0.84 1.49
C ASN A 225 -25.81 0.97 2.25
N TYR A 226 -25.10 -0.16 2.55
CA TYR A 226 -23.80 -0.13 3.26
C TYR A 226 -22.82 0.85 2.62
N PHE A 227 -22.61 0.75 1.30
CA PHE A 227 -21.65 1.61 0.59
C PHE A 227 -22.06 3.08 0.56
N GLY A 228 -23.34 3.40 0.40
CA GLY A 228 -23.82 4.79 0.46
C GLY A 228 -23.57 5.41 1.84
N ARG A 229 -23.96 4.71 2.92
CA ARG A 229 -23.70 5.16 4.29
C ARG A 229 -22.20 5.30 4.59
N ASN A 230 -21.39 4.37 4.08
CA ASN A 230 -19.93 4.42 4.25
C ASN A 230 -19.36 5.65 3.55
N ASN A 231 -19.77 5.96 2.32
CA ASN A 231 -19.33 7.14 1.59
C ASN A 231 -19.73 8.44 2.29
N ASP A 232 -20.99 8.57 2.72
CA ASP A 232 -21.49 9.78 3.37
C ASP A 232 -20.77 10.07 4.70
N LEU A 233 -20.56 9.03 5.53
CA LEU A 233 -19.83 9.17 6.78
C LEU A 233 -18.33 9.44 6.54
N TYR A 234 -17.75 8.84 5.50
CA TYR A 234 -16.35 9.02 5.17
C TYR A 234 -16.07 10.44 4.65
N GLU A 235 -16.95 10.97 3.80
CA GLU A 235 -16.86 12.36 3.33
C GLU A 235 -16.89 13.35 4.50
N GLN A 236 -17.81 13.14 5.46
CA GLN A 236 -17.88 13.97 6.65
C GLN A 236 -16.66 13.84 7.55
N ASP A 237 -16.18 12.62 7.78
CA ASP A 237 -14.96 12.35 8.55
C ASP A 237 -13.74 13.05 7.93
N ILE A 238 -13.56 12.92 6.61
CA ILE A 238 -12.47 13.59 5.89
C ILE A 238 -12.57 15.10 6.04
N THR A 239 -13.72 15.69 5.74
CA THR A 239 -13.85 17.14 5.58
C THR A 239 -14.01 17.89 6.90
N LYS A 240 -14.65 17.29 7.91
CA LYS A 240 -14.98 17.95 9.20
C LYS A 240 -14.02 17.57 10.33
N ASP A 241 -13.41 16.37 10.27
CA ASP A 241 -12.59 15.86 11.38
C ASP A 241 -11.12 15.68 10.97
N LEU A 242 -10.81 14.93 9.90
CA LEU A 242 -9.45 14.62 9.52
C LEU A 242 -8.68 15.83 8.97
N LEU A 243 -9.23 16.56 8.00
CA LEU A 243 -8.54 17.74 7.42
C LEU A 243 -8.20 18.78 8.50
N PRO A 244 -9.12 19.21 9.38
CA PRO A 244 -8.77 20.11 10.48
C PRO A 244 -7.69 19.55 11.43
N PHE A 245 -7.74 18.26 11.76
CA PHE A 245 -6.72 17.59 12.56
C PHE A 245 -5.33 17.64 11.92
N VAL A 246 -5.25 17.33 10.62
CA VAL A 246 -3.98 17.32 9.88
C VAL A 246 -3.44 18.76 9.72
N GLU A 247 -4.29 19.72 9.41
CA GLU A 247 -3.93 21.16 9.30
C GLU A 247 -3.39 21.75 10.60
N GLN A 248 -3.94 21.33 11.73
CA GLN A 248 -3.44 21.76 13.03
C GLN A 248 -2.05 21.15 13.35
N LYS A 249 -1.79 19.94 12.84
CA LYS A 249 -0.62 19.15 13.25
C LYS A 249 0.55 19.25 12.28
N PHE A 250 0.27 19.51 11.01
CA PHE A 250 1.27 19.53 9.96
C PHE A 250 1.23 20.83 9.16
N HIS A 251 2.40 21.26 8.72
CA HIS A 251 2.55 22.50 7.96
C HIS A 251 2.22 22.31 6.47
N ILE A 252 0.94 22.19 6.17
CA ILE A 252 0.39 21.86 4.84
C ILE A 252 -0.40 23.03 4.25
N ARG A 253 -0.53 23.01 2.92
CA ARG A 253 -1.37 23.93 2.18
C ARG A 253 -2.85 23.69 2.49
N SER A 254 -3.60 24.79 2.66
CA SER A 254 -5.04 24.75 2.95
C SER A 254 -5.92 25.12 1.76
N ASP A 255 -5.33 25.58 0.65
CA ASP A 255 -6.03 25.89 -0.60
C ASP A 255 -6.25 24.62 -1.43
N ALA A 256 -7.29 24.62 -2.27
CA ALA A 256 -7.62 23.50 -3.15
C ALA A 256 -6.45 23.12 -4.07
N ALA A 257 -5.73 24.13 -4.60
CA ALA A 257 -4.60 23.89 -5.50
C ALA A 257 -3.43 23.12 -4.86
N GLY A 258 -3.34 23.14 -3.54
CA GLY A 258 -2.35 22.38 -2.77
C GLY A 258 -2.85 21.05 -2.24
N ARG A 259 -4.06 20.61 -2.60
CA ARG A 259 -4.64 19.37 -2.09
C ARG A 259 -5.12 18.44 -3.20
N SER A 260 -4.78 17.18 -3.03
CA SER A 260 -5.20 16.09 -3.90
C SER A 260 -5.82 14.96 -3.10
N ILE A 261 -6.79 14.27 -3.68
CA ILE A 261 -7.39 13.06 -3.10
C ILE A 261 -7.31 11.94 -4.12
N VAL A 262 -6.80 10.78 -3.72
CA VAL A 262 -6.59 9.65 -4.61
C VAL A 262 -6.79 8.35 -3.86
N GLY A 263 -7.28 7.32 -4.53
CA GLY A 263 -7.43 6.01 -3.90
C GLY A 263 -7.65 4.90 -4.89
N LEU A 264 -7.61 3.67 -4.38
CA LEU A 264 -7.82 2.46 -5.16
C LEU A 264 -9.16 1.80 -4.82
N SER A 265 -9.83 1.20 -5.80
CA SER A 265 -11.04 0.39 -5.60
C SER A 265 -12.14 1.16 -4.84
N MET A 266 -12.53 0.72 -3.64
CA MET A 266 -13.41 1.46 -2.74
C MET A 266 -12.86 2.86 -2.44
N GLY A 267 -11.56 2.97 -2.12
CA GLY A 267 -10.90 4.27 -1.91
C GLY A 267 -10.91 5.16 -3.15
N GLY A 268 -10.89 4.57 -4.36
CA GLY A 268 -11.11 5.31 -5.61
C GLY A 268 -12.54 5.87 -5.70
N GLY A 269 -13.53 5.09 -5.27
CA GLY A 269 -14.92 5.55 -5.12
C GLY A 269 -15.06 6.67 -4.09
N HIS A 270 -14.40 6.54 -2.94
CA HIS A 270 -14.33 7.60 -1.92
C HIS A 270 -13.66 8.87 -2.43
N ALA A 271 -12.56 8.72 -3.19
CA ALA A 271 -11.87 9.87 -3.80
C ALA A 271 -12.77 10.62 -4.79
N LEU A 272 -13.52 9.89 -5.62
CA LEU A 272 -14.52 10.49 -6.52
C LEU A 272 -15.62 11.19 -5.74
N ASP A 273 -16.27 10.50 -4.79
CA ASP A 273 -17.42 11.05 -4.07
C ASP A 273 -17.03 12.27 -3.24
N THR A 274 -15.97 12.14 -2.41
CA THR A 274 -15.48 13.23 -1.56
C THR A 274 -14.90 14.38 -2.40
N GLY A 275 -14.09 14.07 -3.40
CA GLY A 275 -13.41 15.07 -4.22
C GLY A 275 -14.40 15.86 -5.08
N LEU A 276 -15.34 15.20 -5.76
CA LEU A 276 -16.33 15.87 -6.60
C LEU A 276 -17.36 16.69 -5.81
N LYS A 277 -17.68 16.29 -4.57
CA LYS A 277 -18.52 17.11 -3.66
C LYS A 277 -17.78 18.33 -3.11
N ASN A 278 -16.44 18.30 -3.06
CA ASN A 278 -15.60 19.29 -2.40
C ASN A 278 -14.46 19.80 -3.31
N ILE A 279 -14.77 20.20 -4.55
CA ILE A 279 -13.78 20.76 -5.50
C ILE A 279 -13.22 22.11 -5.04
N ASP A 280 -13.86 22.78 -4.07
CA ASP A 280 -13.34 23.93 -3.35
C ASP A 280 -12.19 23.56 -2.37
N LYS A 281 -12.03 22.29 -2.04
CA LYS A 281 -10.99 21.75 -1.15
C LYS A 281 -9.94 20.93 -1.87
N PHE A 282 -10.28 20.30 -3.01
CA PHE A 282 -9.40 19.41 -3.77
C PHE A 282 -9.39 19.80 -5.25
N SER A 283 -8.22 20.11 -5.80
CA SER A 283 -8.07 20.41 -7.22
C SER A 283 -7.75 19.20 -8.07
N SER A 284 -7.35 18.09 -7.46
CA SER A 284 -6.92 16.88 -8.18
C SER A 284 -7.49 15.62 -7.54
N ILE A 285 -8.08 14.76 -8.37
CA ILE A 285 -8.73 13.53 -7.98
C ILE A 285 -8.14 12.37 -8.78
N GLY A 286 -7.66 11.33 -8.07
CA GLY A 286 -7.19 10.07 -8.66
C GLY A 286 -8.10 8.91 -8.25
N ALA A 287 -8.59 8.14 -9.22
CA ALA A 287 -9.56 7.07 -8.99
C ALA A 287 -9.09 5.76 -9.63
N PHE A 288 -8.16 5.05 -8.94
CA PHE A 288 -7.52 3.83 -9.46
C PHE A 288 -8.47 2.63 -9.35
N SER A 289 -8.79 1.99 -10.47
CA SER A 289 -9.70 0.84 -10.49
C SER A 289 -10.94 1.08 -9.63
N ALA A 290 -11.58 2.23 -9.78
CA ALA A 290 -12.51 2.78 -8.80
C ALA A 290 -13.86 2.07 -8.75
N ALA A 291 -14.41 1.95 -7.54
CA ALA A 291 -15.82 1.62 -7.33
C ALA A 291 -16.71 2.84 -7.66
N THR A 292 -16.77 3.21 -8.95
CA THR A 292 -17.48 4.38 -9.44
C THR A 292 -18.98 4.36 -9.09
N PRO A 293 -19.65 5.51 -8.91
CA PRO A 293 -21.09 5.55 -8.71
C PRO A 293 -21.83 5.00 -9.96
N GLN A 294 -22.99 4.38 -9.72
CA GLN A 294 -23.85 3.88 -10.80
C GLN A 294 -25.06 4.80 -10.90
N LEU A 295 -24.90 5.91 -11.64
CA LEU A 295 -25.84 7.00 -11.76
C LEU A 295 -26.22 7.19 -13.24
N THR A 296 -27.32 7.83 -13.52
CA THR A 296 -27.57 8.47 -14.80
C THR A 296 -26.82 9.80 -14.87
N VAL A 297 -26.73 10.41 -16.06
CA VAL A 297 -26.10 11.75 -16.21
C VAL A 297 -26.84 12.79 -15.38
N GLU A 298 -28.19 12.74 -15.32
CA GLU A 298 -29.02 13.64 -14.52
C GLU A 298 -28.72 13.48 -13.02
N GLU A 299 -28.67 12.24 -12.52
CA GLU A 299 -28.31 11.94 -11.13
C GLU A 299 -26.88 12.36 -10.80
N LEU A 300 -25.94 12.16 -11.73
CA LEU A 300 -24.55 12.59 -11.58
C LEU A 300 -24.47 14.11 -11.36
N MET A 301 -25.10 14.88 -12.23
CA MET A 301 -25.12 16.34 -12.14
C MET A 301 -25.88 16.84 -10.92
N LYS A 302 -26.90 16.12 -10.46
CA LYS A 302 -27.62 16.42 -9.21
C LYS A 302 -26.78 16.12 -7.98
N GLN A 303 -26.02 15.01 -8.00
CA GLN A 303 -25.14 14.62 -6.88
C GLN A 303 -23.89 15.49 -6.78
N TYR A 304 -23.36 15.92 -7.90
CA TYR A 304 -22.17 16.75 -8.02
C TYR A 304 -22.44 18.05 -8.79
N PRO A 305 -23.22 18.99 -8.23
CA PRO A 305 -23.60 20.23 -8.92
C PRO A 305 -22.41 21.11 -9.30
N SER A 306 -21.29 20.96 -8.59
CA SER A 306 -20.02 21.61 -8.89
C SER A 306 -19.46 21.28 -10.28
N LEU A 307 -19.89 20.18 -10.92
CA LEU A 307 -19.49 19.81 -12.27
C LEU A 307 -20.23 20.61 -13.36
N SER A 308 -21.30 21.35 -13.04
CA SER A 308 -22.16 22.04 -14.02
C SER A 308 -21.50 23.25 -14.71
N GLY A 309 -20.28 23.63 -14.32
CA GLY A 309 -19.58 24.80 -14.87
C GLY A 309 -20.18 26.16 -14.49
N SER A 310 -21.37 26.18 -13.86
CA SER A 310 -22.07 27.39 -13.43
C SER A 310 -21.60 27.94 -12.07
N GLU A 311 -20.89 27.11 -11.31
CA GLU A 311 -20.34 27.47 -10.00
C GLU A 311 -18.90 27.99 -10.15
N PRO A 312 -18.49 29.04 -9.41
CA PRO A 312 -17.11 29.54 -9.42
C PRO A 312 -16.06 28.46 -9.10
N ALA A 313 -16.45 27.43 -8.34
CA ALA A 313 -15.61 26.31 -7.97
C ALA A 313 -15.35 25.32 -9.13
N ALA A 314 -16.15 25.31 -10.20
CA ALA A 314 -15.97 24.40 -11.34
C ALA A 314 -14.59 24.53 -12.01
N ASN A 315 -14.00 25.73 -11.99
CA ASN A 315 -12.64 25.97 -12.49
C ASN A 315 -11.53 25.52 -11.51
N SER A 316 -11.88 24.98 -10.34
CA SER A 316 -10.91 24.54 -9.34
C SER A 316 -10.44 23.11 -9.57
N LEU A 317 -11.24 22.25 -10.24
CA LEU A 317 -10.84 20.90 -10.61
C LEU A 317 -9.86 20.95 -11.78
N LYS A 318 -8.59 20.64 -11.51
CA LYS A 318 -7.50 20.69 -12.50
C LYS A 318 -7.19 19.34 -13.11
N HIS A 319 -7.43 18.27 -12.35
CA HIS A 319 -7.06 16.93 -12.76
C HIS A 319 -8.04 15.90 -12.20
N LEU A 320 -8.69 15.16 -13.09
CA LEU A 320 -9.50 13.99 -12.77
C LEU A 320 -8.94 12.81 -13.56
N TRP A 321 -8.25 11.91 -12.88
CA TRP A 321 -7.55 10.78 -13.49
C TRP A 321 -8.12 9.43 -13.04
N ILE A 322 -8.50 8.60 -14.02
CA ILE A 322 -9.21 7.34 -13.79
C ILE A 322 -8.46 6.21 -14.51
N PRO A 323 -7.39 5.64 -13.93
CA PRO A 323 -6.69 4.49 -14.50
C PRO A 323 -7.31 3.17 -14.04
N ILE A 324 -7.32 2.17 -14.94
CA ILE A 324 -7.85 0.83 -14.67
C ILE A 324 -7.16 -0.24 -15.53
N GLY A 325 -7.10 -1.47 -15.03
CA GLY A 325 -6.64 -2.64 -15.79
C GLY A 325 -7.70 -3.13 -16.79
N ASP A 326 -7.27 -3.63 -17.94
CA ASP A 326 -8.14 -4.15 -19.00
C ASP A 326 -8.82 -5.49 -18.65
N LYS A 327 -8.37 -6.13 -17.57
CA LYS A 327 -8.94 -7.36 -16.98
C LYS A 327 -9.53 -7.15 -15.60
N ASP A 328 -9.70 -5.88 -15.19
CA ASP A 328 -10.30 -5.52 -13.91
C ASP A 328 -11.79 -5.80 -13.92
N PHE A 329 -12.32 -6.42 -12.86
CA PHE A 329 -13.76 -6.71 -12.77
C PHE A 329 -14.63 -5.46 -12.66
N LEU A 330 -14.06 -4.29 -12.36
CA LEU A 330 -14.73 -2.98 -12.36
C LEU A 330 -14.63 -2.26 -13.72
N LEU A 331 -14.02 -2.85 -14.74
CA LEU A 331 -13.79 -2.19 -16.04
C LEU A 331 -15.08 -1.67 -16.66
N GLU A 332 -16.12 -2.52 -16.80
CA GLU A 332 -17.40 -2.13 -17.40
C GLU A 332 -18.06 -0.97 -16.62
N ARG A 333 -17.94 -1.01 -15.30
CA ARG A 333 -18.48 0.03 -14.41
C ARG A 333 -17.75 1.37 -14.61
N ASN A 334 -16.44 1.34 -14.76
CA ASN A 334 -15.64 2.53 -15.04
C ASN A 334 -15.88 3.06 -16.45
N ASP A 335 -16.02 2.20 -17.46
CA ASP A 335 -16.37 2.60 -18.84
C ASP A 335 -17.69 3.38 -18.87
N LYS A 336 -18.71 2.89 -18.18
CA LYS A 336 -20.01 3.58 -18.06
C LYS A 336 -19.89 4.94 -17.38
N PHE A 337 -19.15 5.02 -16.31
CA PHE A 337 -18.94 6.27 -15.57
C PHE A 337 -18.21 7.31 -16.42
N VAL A 338 -17.16 6.91 -17.12
CA VAL A 338 -16.40 7.77 -18.03
C VAL A 338 -17.28 8.29 -19.18
N GLU A 339 -18.16 7.45 -19.73
CA GLU A 339 -19.11 7.89 -20.77
C GLU A 339 -20.12 8.92 -20.24
N GLN A 340 -20.53 8.78 -18.98
CA GLN A 340 -21.38 9.79 -18.31
C GLN A 340 -20.64 11.11 -18.11
N LEU A 341 -19.36 11.08 -17.69
CA LEU A 341 -18.53 12.28 -17.57
C LEU A 341 -18.38 13.01 -18.92
N LYS A 342 -18.13 12.26 -20.00
CA LYS A 342 -18.06 12.82 -21.37
C LYS A 342 -19.37 13.48 -21.77
N THR A 343 -20.49 12.77 -21.53
CA THR A 343 -21.84 13.30 -21.86
C THR A 343 -22.15 14.56 -21.06
N ALA A 344 -21.68 14.64 -19.82
CA ALA A 344 -21.82 15.81 -18.96
C ALA A 344 -20.83 16.94 -19.29
N GLY A 345 -19.88 16.73 -20.22
CA GLY A 345 -18.84 17.71 -20.56
C GLY A 345 -17.79 17.91 -19.48
N VAL A 346 -17.58 16.92 -18.60
CA VAL A 346 -16.58 16.99 -17.53
C VAL A 346 -15.22 16.54 -18.05
N GLU A 347 -14.23 17.42 -17.96
CA GLU A 347 -12.84 17.10 -18.35
C GLU A 347 -12.25 16.05 -17.44
N HIS A 348 -11.70 14.98 -18.01
CA HIS A 348 -11.08 13.88 -17.31
C HIS A 348 -10.08 13.13 -18.19
N GLU A 349 -9.17 12.41 -17.56
CA GLU A 349 -8.24 11.49 -18.21
C GLU A 349 -8.59 10.06 -17.84
N TYR A 350 -8.81 9.19 -18.83
CA TYR A 350 -9.10 7.79 -18.65
C TYR A 350 -8.00 6.93 -19.25
N LEU A 351 -7.33 6.13 -18.41
CA LEU A 351 -6.21 5.26 -18.81
C LEU A 351 -6.56 3.79 -18.61
N LYS A 352 -6.52 3.01 -19.70
CA LYS A 352 -6.58 1.54 -19.62
C LYS A 352 -5.18 0.95 -19.78
N THR A 353 -4.81 0.06 -18.85
CA THR A 353 -3.52 -0.66 -18.90
C THR A 353 -3.74 -2.16 -18.89
N GLU A 354 -2.72 -2.94 -19.27
CA GLU A 354 -2.77 -4.38 -19.13
C GLU A 354 -2.75 -4.78 -17.65
N GLY A 355 -3.69 -5.66 -17.22
CA GLY A 355 -3.73 -6.25 -15.88
C GLY A 355 -5.13 -6.24 -15.26
N GLY A 356 -5.22 -6.75 -14.01
CA GLY A 356 -6.45 -6.91 -13.27
C GLY A 356 -6.60 -5.94 -12.11
N HIS A 357 -7.43 -6.31 -11.13
CA HIS A 357 -7.68 -5.55 -9.90
C HIS A 357 -6.59 -5.86 -8.87
N GLU A 358 -5.42 -5.25 -9.00
CA GLU A 358 -4.22 -5.70 -8.29
C GLU A 358 -3.27 -4.58 -7.87
N TRP A 359 -2.60 -4.79 -6.73
CA TRP A 359 -1.61 -3.87 -6.17
C TRP A 359 -0.45 -3.53 -7.11
N LYS A 360 -0.10 -4.43 -8.04
CA LYS A 360 0.92 -4.17 -9.06
C LYS A 360 0.58 -2.91 -9.85
N LEU A 361 -0.63 -2.81 -10.39
CA LEU A 361 -1.07 -1.65 -11.16
C LEU A 361 -1.15 -0.38 -10.31
N TRP A 362 -1.69 -0.48 -9.10
CA TRP A 362 -1.83 0.70 -8.23
C TRP A 362 -0.47 1.26 -7.78
N ARG A 363 0.54 0.41 -7.61
CA ARG A 363 1.93 0.83 -7.38
C ARG A 363 2.55 1.51 -8.62
N ASP A 364 2.13 1.15 -9.82
CA ASP A 364 2.58 1.75 -11.07
C ASP A 364 1.79 3.05 -11.40
N TYR A 365 0.56 3.20 -10.91
CA TYR A 365 -0.26 4.41 -11.06
C TYR A 365 0.14 5.53 -10.08
N LEU A 366 0.48 5.19 -8.83
CA LEU A 366 0.76 6.19 -7.81
C LEU A 366 1.88 7.17 -8.21
N PRO A 367 3.05 6.73 -8.75
CA PRO A 367 4.09 7.64 -9.23
C PRO A 367 3.56 8.63 -10.28
N GLN A 368 2.79 8.16 -11.26
CA GLN A 368 2.23 9.00 -12.33
C GLN A 368 1.28 10.06 -11.76
N PHE A 369 0.42 9.67 -10.82
CA PHE A 369 -0.45 10.63 -10.14
C PHE A 369 0.35 11.66 -9.36
N LEU A 370 1.36 11.25 -8.60
CA LEU A 370 2.20 12.16 -7.81
C LEU A 370 2.98 13.13 -8.71
N GLU A 371 3.50 12.68 -9.86
CA GLU A 371 4.17 13.54 -10.85
C GLU A 371 3.18 14.58 -11.42
N ASN A 372 1.91 14.25 -11.61
CA ASN A 372 0.90 15.18 -12.12
C ASN A 372 0.46 16.24 -11.08
N VAL A 373 0.45 15.91 -9.78
CA VAL A 373 -0.11 16.80 -8.73
C VAL A 373 0.96 17.52 -7.90
N ALA A 374 2.16 17.00 -7.87
CA ALA A 374 3.31 17.55 -7.15
C ALA A 374 4.57 17.63 -8.03
N GLY A 375 4.45 17.46 -9.35
CA GLY A 375 5.56 17.60 -10.29
C GLY A 375 6.11 19.01 -10.34
N LYS A 376 7.42 19.13 -10.68
CA LYS A 376 8.13 20.40 -10.85
C LYS A 376 7.94 20.97 -12.23
#